data_a550c15a1b95d1731fc699c789ea6e5e
#
_entry.id   a550c15a1b95d1731fc699c789ea6e5e
#
_cell.length_a   1.000
_cell.length_b   1.000
_cell.length_c   1.000
_cell.angle_alpha   90.00
_cell.angle_beta   90.00
_cell.angle_gamma   90.00
#
_symmetry.space_group_name_H-M   'P 1'
#
loop_
_entity.id
_entity.type
_entity.pdbx_description
1 polymer ?
#
loop_
_entity_poly.entity_id
_entity_poly.type
_entity_poly.pdbx_seq_one_letter_code
_entity_poly.pdbx_strand_id
1 'polypeptide(L)'
;MKKTLVALSTMSALTSASEVYFIEPADGDKFMGDVKVVFGLSGFGVAPAGIKLPNTGHHHLLINADLPADMSLPIRADFNHRHFGLGQTETVLSLEPGTYKLQLLMGNYLHIPHDDPIYSEVITITVE
;
A
#
# COMPACT_ATOMS: atom_id res chain seq x y z
N MET A 1 -51.53 14.33 -24.58
CA MET A 1 -50.94 14.28 -23.22
C MET A 1 -49.48 13.88 -23.35
N LYS A 2 -48.57 14.83 -23.08
CA LYS A 2 -47.14 14.53 -23.04
C LYS A 2 -46.80 13.96 -21.66
N LYS A 3 -46.42 12.70 -21.61
CA LYS A 3 -45.82 12.11 -20.40
C LYS A 3 -44.39 12.60 -20.28
N THR A 4 -44.13 13.45 -19.27
CA THR A 4 -42.77 13.85 -18.95
C THR A 4 -42.11 12.68 -18.21
N LEU A 5 -41.18 12.01 -18.86
CA LEU A 5 -40.32 11.05 -18.17
C LEU A 5 -39.32 11.86 -17.34
N VAL A 6 -39.49 11.87 -16.02
CA VAL A 6 -38.45 12.32 -15.11
C VAL A 6 -37.47 11.19 -14.95
N ALA A 7 -36.33 11.27 -15.64
CA ALA A 7 -35.24 10.38 -15.40
C ALA A 7 -34.70 10.67 -13.99
N LEU A 8 -35.00 9.81 -13.03
CA LEU A 8 -34.32 9.83 -11.75
C LEU A 8 -32.87 9.37 -11.99
N SER A 9 -31.98 10.34 -12.09
CA SER A 9 -30.55 10.07 -12.02
C SER A 9 -30.22 9.71 -10.57
N THR A 10 -30.15 8.43 -10.27
CA THR A 10 -29.56 7.98 -9.02
C THR A 10 -28.07 8.21 -9.10
N MET A 11 -27.59 9.30 -8.52
CA MET A 11 -26.17 9.42 -8.22
C MET A 11 -25.84 8.43 -7.11
N SER A 12 -25.32 7.27 -7.48
CA SER A 12 -24.62 6.44 -6.50
C SER A 12 -23.40 7.22 -6.04
N ALA A 13 -23.36 7.56 -4.74
CA ALA A 13 -22.16 8.09 -4.15
C ALA A 13 -21.06 7.03 -4.33
N LEU A 14 -20.10 7.33 -5.21
CA LEU A 14 -18.87 6.55 -5.31
C LEU A 14 -18.09 6.82 -4.02
N THR A 15 -18.28 5.94 -3.02
CA THR A 15 -17.32 5.84 -1.93
C THR A 15 -16.04 5.29 -2.54
N SER A 16 -15.03 6.15 -2.73
CA SER A 16 -13.72 5.70 -3.13
C SER A 16 -13.19 4.76 -2.04
N ALA A 17 -12.97 3.51 -2.40
CA ALA A 17 -12.28 2.57 -1.53
C ALA A 17 -10.87 3.11 -1.23
N SER A 18 -10.36 2.82 -0.03
CA SER A 18 -8.97 3.12 0.30
C SER A 18 -8.04 2.28 -0.57
N GLU A 19 -7.00 2.91 -1.08
CA GLU A 19 -6.08 2.28 -2.02
C GLU A 19 -4.65 2.66 -1.68
N VAL A 20 -3.75 1.66 -1.64
CA VAL A 20 -2.31 1.84 -1.58
C VAL A 20 -1.69 1.30 -2.88
N TYR A 21 -0.72 2.01 -3.42
CA TYR A 21 -0.13 1.66 -4.71
C TYR A 21 1.31 2.18 -4.82
N PHE A 22 2.06 1.66 -5.77
CA PHE A 22 3.38 2.18 -6.10
C PHE A 22 3.25 3.36 -7.08
N ILE A 23 3.76 4.53 -6.66
CA ILE A 23 3.99 5.64 -7.60
C ILE A 23 5.24 5.31 -8.41
N GLU A 24 6.27 4.82 -7.73
CA GLU A 24 7.51 4.27 -8.30
C GLU A 24 7.91 3.05 -7.47
N PRO A 25 8.49 2.00 -8.07
CA PRO A 25 8.68 1.75 -9.50
C PRO A 25 7.40 1.19 -10.16
N ALA A 26 7.44 1.07 -11.48
CA ALA A 26 6.42 0.34 -12.24
C ALA A 26 6.78 -1.14 -12.32
N ASP A 27 5.75 -1.99 -12.48
CA ASP A 27 5.96 -3.42 -12.71
C ASP A 27 6.82 -3.65 -13.95
N GLY A 28 7.83 -4.49 -13.81
CA GLY A 28 8.78 -4.81 -14.86
C GLY A 28 9.99 -3.88 -14.95
N ASP A 29 10.09 -2.86 -14.12
CA ASP A 29 11.23 -1.93 -14.15
C ASP A 29 12.54 -2.64 -13.80
N LYS A 30 13.63 -2.14 -14.42
CA LYS A 30 15.00 -2.60 -14.21
C LYS A 30 15.85 -1.48 -13.65
N PHE A 31 16.73 -1.84 -12.72
CA PHE A 31 17.60 -0.90 -12.02
C PHE A 31 19.04 -1.35 -12.07
N MET A 32 19.92 -0.38 -12.19
CA MET A 32 21.36 -0.55 -11.97
C MET A 32 21.70 0.21 -10.69
N GLY A 33 21.77 -0.51 -9.55
CA GLY A 33 22.04 0.08 -8.25
C GLY A 33 20.77 0.26 -7.42
N ASP A 34 20.71 1.32 -6.64
CA ASP A 34 19.63 1.56 -5.69
C ASP A 34 18.26 1.77 -6.34
N VAL A 35 17.24 1.30 -5.64
CA VAL A 35 15.85 1.36 -6.09
C VAL A 35 15.07 2.36 -5.26
N LYS A 36 14.66 3.47 -5.87
CA LYS A 36 13.74 4.40 -5.24
C LYS A 36 12.32 3.84 -5.29
N VAL A 37 11.66 3.81 -4.12
CA VAL A 37 10.27 3.38 -3.99
C VAL A 37 9.47 4.52 -3.42
N VAL A 38 8.42 4.93 -4.11
CA VAL A 38 7.48 5.97 -3.68
C VAL A 38 6.10 5.37 -3.52
N PHE A 39 5.53 5.51 -2.33
CA PHE A 39 4.24 4.93 -1.97
C PHE A 39 3.12 5.92 -2.26
N GLY A 40 2.06 5.44 -2.91
CA GLY A 40 0.83 6.20 -3.11
C GLY A 40 -0.28 5.70 -2.18
N LEU A 41 -1.11 6.62 -1.72
CA LEU A 41 -2.24 6.29 -0.85
C LEU A 41 -3.40 7.23 -1.16
N SER A 42 -4.59 6.68 -1.34
CA SER A 42 -5.81 7.46 -1.54
C SER A 42 -6.94 6.94 -0.65
N GLY A 43 -7.82 7.85 -0.23
CA GLY A 43 -8.97 7.53 0.62
C GLY A 43 -8.60 7.13 2.06
N PHE A 44 -7.34 7.40 2.49
CA PHE A 44 -6.80 7.01 3.78
C PHE A 44 -5.61 7.89 4.12
N GLY A 45 -5.34 8.12 5.40
CA GLY A 45 -4.25 8.98 5.85
C GLY A 45 -3.03 8.21 6.32
N VAL A 46 -1.89 8.88 6.33
CA VAL A 46 -0.65 8.37 6.93
C VAL A 46 -0.53 8.94 8.34
N ALA A 47 -0.26 8.07 9.30
CA ALA A 47 0.09 8.45 10.66
C ALA A 47 1.26 7.61 11.15
N PRO A 48 2.15 8.16 11.99
CA PRO A 48 3.23 7.38 12.59
C PRO A 48 2.71 6.20 13.43
N ALA A 49 3.53 5.17 13.55
CA ALA A 49 3.26 4.06 14.48
C ALA A 49 3.03 4.59 15.90
N GLY A 50 2.12 3.98 16.64
CA GLY A 50 1.76 4.40 17.99
C GLY A 50 0.69 5.50 18.04
N ILE A 51 0.37 6.15 16.93
CA ILE A 51 -0.69 7.16 16.85
C ILE A 51 -1.99 6.52 16.43
N LYS A 52 -2.92 6.41 17.38
CA LYS A 52 -4.25 5.85 17.13
C LYS A 52 -5.17 6.95 16.62
N LEU A 53 -5.36 7.00 15.31
CA LEU A 53 -6.23 7.95 14.64
C LEU A 53 -7.07 7.20 13.60
N PRO A 54 -8.42 7.41 13.55
CA PRO A 54 -9.28 6.72 12.58
C PRO A 54 -8.84 6.98 11.14
N ASN A 55 -8.98 5.96 10.29
CA ASN A 55 -8.68 6.02 8.86
C ASN A 55 -7.25 6.44 8.56
N THR A 56 -6.32 6.01 9.39
CA THR A 56 -4.89 6.24 9.19
C THR A 56 -4.08 4.99 9.46
N GLY A 57 -2.89 4.97 8.93
CA GLY A 57 -1.91 3.93 9.15
C GLY A 57 -0.56 4.31 8.59
N HIS A 58 0.38 3.38 8.61
CA HIS A 58 1.70 3.60 8.04
C HIS A 58 2.05 2.47 7.07
N HIS A 59 2.96 2.79 6.15
CA HIS A 59 3.35 1.88 5.10
C HIS A 59 4.25 0.76 5.63
N HIS A 60 4.03 -0.44 5.11
CA HIS A 60 4.91 -1.60 5.20
C HIS A 60 5.20 -2.08 3.78
N LEU A 61 6.44 -2.46 3.52
CA LEU A 61 6.88 -2.98 2.24
C LEU A 61 7.29 -4.43 2.39
N LEU A 62 6.63 -5.30 1.65
CA LEU A 62 6.96 -6.72 1.55
C LEU A 62 7.91 -6.94 0.37
N ILE A 63 9.04 -7.58 0.62
CA ILE A 63 10.04 -7.91 -0.39
C ILE A 63 10.16 -9.42 -0.45
N ASN A 64 9.75 -10.04 -1.56
CA ASN A 64 9.73 -11.50 -1.72
C ASN A 64 9.00 -12.22 -0.58
N ALA A 65 7.95 -11.61 -0.06
CA ALA A 65 7.12 -12.15 1.00
C ALA A 65 5.65 -12.01 0.63
N ASP A 66 4.86 -13.03 0.96
CA ASP A 66 3.42 -13.01 0.77
C ASP A 66 2.73 -12.18 1.86
N LEU A 67 1.48 -11.80 1.62
CA LEU A 67 0.64 -11.20 2.64
C LEU A 67 0.56 -12.14 3.86
N PRO A 68 0.49 -11.58 5.08
CA PRO A 68 0.35 -12.41 6.28
C PRO A 68 -0.86 -13.34 6.19
N ALA A 69 -0.67 -14.61 6.56
CA ALA A 69 -1.77 -15.58 6.61
C ALA A 69 -2.80 -15.19 7.68
N ASP A 70 -2.35 -14.57 8.76
CA ASP A 70 -3.20 -14.05 9.83
C ASP A 70 -3.08 -12.53 9.89
N MET A 71 -4.09 -11.83 9.38
CA MET A 71 -4.15 -10.38 9.33
C MET A 71 -4.56 -9.75 10.68
N SER A 72 -4.79 -10.55 11.71
CA SER A 72 -5.08 -10.07 13.06
C SER A 72 -3.83 -9.88 13.94
N LEU A 73 -2.68 -10.26 13.42
CA LEU A 73 -1.39 -10.16 14.11
C LEU A 73 -0.54 -9.01 13.57
N PRO A 74 0.40 -8.50 14.37
CA PRO A 74 1.35 -7.51 13.88
C PRO A 74 2.16 -8.02 12.69
N ILE A 75 2.36 -7.14 11.71
CA ILE A 75 3.21 -7.43 10.55
C ILE A 75 4.65 -7.66 11.04
N ARG A 76 5.30 -8.69 10.51
CA ARG A 76 6.69 -9.00 10.84
C ARG A 76 7.60 -7.83 10.47
N ALA A 77 8.73 -7.70 11.18
CA ALA A 77 9.78 -6.72 10.92
C ALA A 77 11.10 -7.46 10.70
N ASP A 78 11.52 -7.58 9.45
CA ASP A 78 12.76 -8.22 9.06
C ASP A 78 13.22 -7.69 7.68
N PHE A 79 14.20 -8.31 7.07
CA PHE A 79 14.69 -7.89 5.75
C PHE A 79 13.58 -7.88 4.69
N ASN A 80 12.66 -8.83 4.76
CA ASN A 80 11.57 -9.00 3.80
C ASN A 80 10.31 -8.22 4.16
N HIS A 81 10.27 -7.61 5.35
CA HIS A 81 9.13 -6.85 5.88
C HIS A 81 9.65 -5.53 6.45
N ARG A 82 9.61 -4.48 5.63
CA ARG A 82 10.12 -3.16 5.99
C ARG A 82 9.02 -2.29 6.54
N HIS A 83 9.25 -1.68 7.70
CA HIS A 83 8.32 -0.79 8.38
C HIS A 83 8.70 0.68 8.17
N PHE A 84 7.71 1.52 7.93
CA PHE A 84 7.87 2.96 7.77
C PHE A 84 7.08 3.69 8.86
N GLY A 85 7.41 3.38 10.11
CA GLY A 85 6.66 3.77 11.31
C GLY A 85 6.76 5.25 11.69
N LEU A 86 7.59 6.04 11.01
CA LEU A 86 7.64 7.51 11.21
C LEU A 86 6.72 8.26 10.25
N GLY A 87 5.91 7.55 9.44
CA GLY A 87 5.04 8.15 8.45
C GLY A 87 5.73 8.45 7.12
N GLN A 88 6.85 7.78 6.84
CA GLN A 88 7.55 7.94 5.57
C GLN A 88 6.69 7.47 4.41
N THR A 89 6.76 8.19 3.29
CA THR A 89 6.01 7.89 2.06
C THR A 89 6.91 7.45 0.92
N GLU A 90 8.20 7.31 1.16
CA GLU A 90 9.17 6.85 0.18
C GLU A 90 10.39 6.26 0.88
N THR A 91 11.15 5.49 0.12
CA THR A 91 12.41 4.91 0.58
C THR A 91 13.34 4.64 -0.59
N VAL A 92 14.60 4.37 -0.28
CA VAL A 92 15.58 3.87 -1.24
C VAL A 92 16.06 2.51 -0.75
N LEU A 93 15.91 1.49 -1.59
CA LEU A 93 16.33 0.13 -1.28
C LEU A 93 17.71 -0.11 -1.90
N SER A 94 18.60 -0.70 -1.12
CA SER A 94 19.87 -1.23 -1.60
C SER A 94 19.75 -2.75 -1.64
N LEU A 95 19.57 -3.29 -2.83
CA LEU A 95 19.32 -4.72 -3.07
C LEU A 95 20.43 -5.31 -3.93
N GLU A 96 20.81 -6.54 -3.62
CA GLU A 96 21.70 -7.31 -4.46
C GLU A 96 21.06 -7.58 -5.84
N PRO A 97 21.86 -7.79 -6.90
CA PRO A 97 21.32 -8.16 -8.20
C PRO A 97 20.39 -9.36 -8.12
N GLY A 98 19.23 -9.24 -8.75
CA GLY A 98 18.21 -10.29 -8.73
C GLY A 98 16.84 -9.76 -9.11
N THR A 99 15.86 -10.65 -9.07
CA THR A 99 14.46 -10.34 -9.32
C THR A 99 13.69 -10.33 -8.00
N TYR A 100 12.90 -9.29 -7.78
CA TYR A 100 12.20 -9.05 -6.52
C TYR A 100 10.71 -8.81 -6.77
N LYS A 101 9.88 -9.42 -5.95
CA LYS A 101 8.46 -9.10 -5.84
C LYS A 101 8.27 -8.12 -4.70
N LEU A 102 7.58 -7.03 -4.97
CA LEU A 102 7.29 -5.97 -4.00
C LEU A 102 5.78 -5.83 -3.83
N GLN A 103 5.33 -5.65 -2.60
CA GLN A 103 3.94 -5.39 -2.29
C GLN A 103 3.84 -4.46 -1.09
N LEU A 104 2.90 -3.53 -1.11
CA LEU A 104 2.61 -2.63 0.00
C LEU A 104 1.45 -3.17 0.83
N LEU A 105 1.54 -3.00 2.14
CA LEU A 105 0.51 -3.33 3.11
C LEU A 105 0.47 -2.24 4.17
N MET A 106 -0.71 -1.70 4.45
CA MET A 106 -0.87 -0.72 5.52
C MET A 106 -1.01 -1.40 6.88
N GLY A 107 -0.36 -0.84 7.88
CA GLY A 107 -0.50 -1.24 9.27
C GLY A 107 -1.10 -0.12 10.11
N ASN A 108 -1.86 -0.47 11.13
CA ASN A 108 -2.41 0.48 12.10
C ASN A 108 -1.34 0.89 13.13
N TYR A 109 -1.73 1.63 14.16
CA TYR A 109 -0.83 2.12 15.21
C TYR A 109 -0.06 1.00 15.97
N LEU A 110 -0.53 -0.25 15.89
CA LEU A 110 0.11 -1.45 16.47
C LEU A 110 0.79 -2.34 15.41
N HIS A 111 1.00 -1.85 14.19
CA HIS A 111 1.51 -2.63 13.05
C HIS A 111 0.60 -3.78 12.63
N ILE A 112 -0.68 -3.74 12.96
CA ILE A 112 -1.65 -4.75 12.57
C ILE A 112 -2.39 -4.25 11.33
N PRO A 113 -2.60 -5.09 10.30
CA PRO A 113 -3.46 -4.72 9.19
C PRO A 113 -4.85 -4.31 9.67
N HIS A 114 -5.48 -3.37 8.98
CA HIS A 114 -6.82 -2.91 9.30
C HIS A 114 -7.86 -4.01 9.10
N ASP A 115 -9.04 -3.89 9.71
CA ASP A 115 -10.12 -4.87 9.60
C ASP A 115 -10.51 -5.14 8.14
N ASP A 116 -10.52 -4.08 7.32
CA ASP A 116 -10.56 -4.17 5.88
C ASP A 116 -9.14 -3.89 5.35
N PRO A 117 -8.33 -4.92 5.10
CA PRO A 117 -6.91 -4.73 4.80
C PRO A 117 -6.68 -3.92 3.53
N ILE A 118 -5.70 -3.02 3.60
CA ILE A 118 -5.31 -2.16 2.49
C ILE A 118 -3.94 -2.61 2.02
N TYR A 119 -3.88 -3.20 0.83
CA TYR A 119 -2.65 -3.67 0.23
C TYR A 119 -2.65 -3.45 -1.28
N SER A 120 -1.47 -3.34 -1.84
CA SER A 120 -1.28 -3.11 -3.26
C SER A 120 -1.28 -4.41 -4.06
N GLU A 121 -1.32 -4.28 -5.38
CA GLU A 121 -0.90 -5.35 -6.28
C GLU A 121 0.60 -5.63 -6.08
N VAL A 122 0.99 -6.85 -6.41
CA VAL A 122 2.41 -7.24 -6.45
C VAL A 122 3.02 -6.70 -7.74
N ILE A 123 4.15 -6.03 -7.62
CA ILE A 123 4.98 -5.68 -8.77
C ILE A 123 6.28 -6.47 -8.74
N THR A 124 6.86 -6.68 -9.90
CA THR A 124 8.16 -7.36 -10.04
C THR A 124 9.17 -6.40 -10.63
N ILE A 125 10.33 -6.30 -10.01
CA ILE A 125 11.45 -5.50 -10.49
C ILE A 125 12.70 -6.37 -10.61
N THR A 126 13.65 -5.91 -11.39
CA THR A 126 14.97 -6.56 -11.55
C THR A 126 16.05 -5.56 -11.21
N VAL A 127 17.01 -5.98 -10.40
CA VAL A 127 18.25 -5.25 -10.12
C VAL A 127 19.37 -5.97 -10.84
N GLU A 128 20.10 -5.22 -11.64
CA GLU A 128 21.21 -5.74 -12.46
C GLU A 128 22.58 -5.45 -11.86
#